data_d53f3f5ec3915be50b64c5c08dc82c19
#
_entry.id   d53f3f5ec3915be50b64c5c08dc82c19
#
_cell.length_a   1.000
_cell.length_b   1.000
_cell.length_c   1.000
_cell.angle_alpha   90.00
_cell.angle_beta   90.00
_cell.angle_gamma   90.00
#
_symmetry.space_group_name_H-M   'P 1'
#
loop_
_entity.id
_entity.type
_entity.pdbx_description
1 polymer ?
#
loop_
_entity_poly.entity_id
_entity_poly.type
_entity_poly.pdbx_seq_one_letter_code
_entity_poly.pdbx_strand_id
1 'polypeptide(L)'
;MTLVLIGYLGLAACAGFLLTFASRMPWQLEGRAAAGVVLGLSAAAMLTWLAAIPLGMSGGTVAVGAFLLLGLGGLCVRFTNWRSELRGEWMAMLRRWRSWRVLPLALLVMLAVAFFVPFYAHALELKADGLYAGYGNIWGDWSTHLAIAGYLSQAHHLLPPDNPFFS
;
A
#
# COMPACT_ATOMS: atom_id res chain seq x y z
N MET A 1 2.57 12.99 11.55
CA MET A 1 1.64 12.31 10.61
C MET A 1 2.38 11.41 9.61
N THR A 2 3.40 11.89 8.94
CA THR A 2 4.16 11.15 7.90
C THR A 2 4.75 9.81 8.39
N LEU A 3 5.34 9.76 9.59
CA LEU A 3 5.92 8.53 10.16
C LEU A 3 4.86 7.45 10.43
N VAL A 4 3.67 7.83 10.86
CA VAL A 4 2.56 6.90 11.10
C VAL A 4 2.09 6.28 9.78
N LEU A 5 1.98 7.09 8.73
CA LEU A 5 1.61 6.62 7.39
C LEU A 5 2.66 5.64 6.84
N ILE A 6 3.95 6.00 6.91
CA ILE A 6 5.03 5.12 6.46
C ILE A 6 5.02 3.82 7.24
N GLY A 7 4.84 3.89 8.56
CA GLY A 7 4.72 2.71 9.42
C GLY A 7 3.55 1.81 9.02
N TYR A 8 2.37 2.39 8.76
CA TYR A 8 1.19 1.65 8.31
C TYR A 8 1.39 0.98 6.96
N LEU A 9 1.94 1.70 5.97
CA LEU A 9 2.24 1.15 4.65
C LEU A 9 3.28 0.03 4.72
N GLY A 10 4.34 0.22 5.53
CA GLY A 10 5.36 -0.81 5.77
C GLY A 10 4.77 -2.06 6.41
N LEU A 11 3.91 -1.89 7.42
CA LEU A 11 3.20 -2.98 8.08
C LEU A 11 2.29 -3.73 7.10
N ALA A 12 1.53 -3.00 6.27
CA ALA A 12 0.67 -3.60 5.25
C ALA A 12 1.50 -4.42 4.25
N ALA A 13 2.61 -3.87 3.75
CA ALA A 13 3.50 -4.56 2.84
C ALA A 13 4.11 -5.84 3.46
N CYS A 14 4.57 -5.77 4.72
CA CYS A 14 5.10 -6.93 5.44
C CYS A 14 4.04 -8.01 5.66
N ALA A 15 2.85 -7.64 6.11
CA ALA A 15 1.77 -8.59 6.29
C ALA A 15 1.35 -9.24 4.97
N GLY A 16 1.24 -8.47 3.89
CA GLY A 16 0.96 -9.00 2.56
C GLY A 16 2.06 -9.93 2.05
N PHE A 17 3.32 -9.61 2.31
CA PHE A 17 4.44 -10.51 2.01
C PHE A 17 4.29 -11.85 2.73
N LEU A 18 3.94 -11.86 4.02
CA LEU A 18 3.67 -13.08 4.78
C LEU A 18 2.48 -13.85 4.21
N LEU A 19 1.43 -13.18 3.74
CA LEU A 19 0.28 -13.82 3.10
C LEU A 19 0.67 -14.58 1.82
N THR A 20 1.71 -14.16 1.09
CA THR A 20 2.16 -14.87 -0.11
C THR A 20 2.66 -16.28 0.18
N PHE A 21 3.12 -16.58 1.41
CA PHE A 21 3.53 -17.93 1.81
C PHE A 21 2.33 -18.88 2.01
N ALA A 22 1.14 -18.35 2.29
CA ALA A 22 -0.07 -19.15 2.39
C ALA A 22 -0.58 -19.62 1.02
N SER A 23 -0.23 -18.92 -0.06
CA SER A 23 -0.71 -19.24 -1.42
C SER A 23 -0.13 -20.53 -2.00
N ARG A 24 0.92 -21.10 -1.41
CA ARG A 24 1.67 -22.27 -1.91
C ARG A 24 2.15 -22.16 -3.36
N MET A 25 2.14 -20.95 -3.92
CA MET A 25 2.62 -20.72 -5.28
C MET A 25 4.14 -20.71 -5.33
N PRO A 26 4.77 -21.24 -6.39
CA PRO A 26 6.22 -21.26 -6.57
C PRO A 26 6.74 -19.86 -6.97
N TRP A 27 6.51 -18.89 -6.11
CA TRP A 27 6.95 -17.51 -6.32
C TRP A 27 8.45 -17.39 -6.01
N GLN A 28 9.12 -16.57 -6.80
CA GLN A 28 10.46 -16.10 -6.44
C GLN A 28 10.33 -14.96 -5.40
N LEU A 29 11.37 -14.74 -4.60
CA LEU A 29 11.35 -13.75 -3.53
C LEU A 29 10.94 -12.35 -4.02
N GLU A 30 11.44 -11.93 -5.19
CA GLU A 30 11.10 -10.66 -5.82
C GLU A 30 9.60 -10.59 -6.20
N GLY A 31 9.07 -11.67 -6.74
CA GLY A 31 7.64 -11.80 -7.04
C GLY A 31 6.79 -11.78 -5.77
N ARG A 32 7.22 -12.46 -4.70
CA ARG A 32 6.56 -12.39 -3.39
C ARG A 32 6.57 -10.97 -2.81
N ALA A 33 7.70 -10.27 -2.92
CA ALA A 33 7.79 -8.90 -2.44
C ALA A 33 6.83 -7.97 -3.20
N ALA A 34 6.81 -8.04 -4.53
CA ALA A 34 5.90 -7.23 -5.34
C ALA A 34 4.43 -7.57 -5.07
N ALA A 35 4.07 -8.86 -5.12
CA ALA A 35 2.72 -9.32 -4.83
C ALA A 35 2.30 -9.02 -3.38
N GLY A 36 3.24 -9.12 -2.43
CA GLY A 36 3.03 -8.83 -1.02
C GLY A 36 2.63 -7.38 -0.78
N VAL A 37 3.28 -6.43 -1.45
CA VAL A 37 2.89 -5.01 -1.38
C VAL A 37 1.45 -4.82 -1.84
N VAL A 38 1.09 -5.36 -3.01
CA VAL A 38 -0.27 -5.22 -3.57
C VAL A 38 -1.30 -5.90 -2.67
N LEU A 39 -1.05 -7.16 -2.27
CA LEU A 39 -1.96 -7.91 -1.41
C LEU A 39 -2.12 -7.25 -0.04
N GLY A 40 -1.02 -6.77 0.55
CA GLY A 40 -1.04 -6.13 1.85
C GLY A 40 -1.82 -4.82 1.85
N LEU A 41 -1.58 -3.97 0.87
CA LEU A 41 -2.31 -2.71 0.73
C LEU A 41 -3.79 -2.93 0.44
N SER A 42 -4.12 -3.89 -0.45
CA SER A 42 -5.51 -4.24 -0.75
C SER A 42 -6.22 -4.83 0.46
N ALA A 43 -5.58 -5.74 1.20
CA ALA A 43 -6.13 -6.32 2.42
C ALA A 43 -6.29 -5.26 3.52
N ALA A 44 -5.31 -4.37 3.69
CA ALA A 44 -5.40 -3.26 4.65
C ALA A 44 -6.58 -2.35 4.34
N ALA A 45 -6.75 -1.95 3.07
CA ALA A 45 -7.88 -1.12 2.64
C ALA A 45 -9.21 -1.84 2.88
N MET A 46 -9.33 -3.12 2.48
CA MET A 46 -10.54 -3.90 2.63
C MET A 46 -10.92 -4.12 4.10
N LEU A 47 -9.96 -4.47 4.97
CA LEU A 47 -10.21 -4.67 6.40
C LEU A 47 -10.58 -3.38 7.10
N THR A 48 -9.94 -2.27 6.75
CA THR A 48 -10.31 -0.94 7.25
C THR A 48 -11.72 -0.56 6.80
N TRP A 49 -12.05 -0.80 5.53
CA TRP A 49 -13.38 -0.53 5.00
C TRP A 49 -14.46 -1.37 5.71
N LEU A 50 -14.24 -2.68 5.88
CA LEU A 50 -15.16 -3.57 6.61
C LEU A 50 -15.35 -3.11 8.07
N ALA A 51 -14.28 -2.70 8.74
CA ALA A 51 -14.35 -2.16 10.09
C ALA A 51 -15.11 -0.82 10.15
N ALA A 52 -14.99 -0.01 9.09
CA ALA A 52 -15.66 1.29 9.03
C ALA A 52 -17.17 1.19 8.77
N ILE A 53 -17.70 0.08 8.25
CA ILE A 53 -19.15 -0.11 8.07
C ILE A 53 -19.92 0.08 9.40
N PRO A 54 -19.60 -0.65 10.50
CA PRO A 54 -20.28 -0.48 11.77
C PRO A 54 -19.74 0.67 12.63
N LEU A 55 -18.48 1.07 12.48
CA LEU A 55 -17.80 1.99 13.41
C LEU A 55 -17.64 3.42 12.85
N GLY A 56 -17.97 3.63 11.60
CA GLY A 56 -17.67 4.86 10.88
C GLY A 56 -16.18 4.99 10.54
N MET A 57 -15.83 5.98 9.72
CA MET A 57 -14.43 6.23 9.30
C MET A 57 -13.72 7.09 10.34
N SER A 58 -12.72 6.54 10.99
CA SER A 58 -11.92 7.21 12.02
C SER A 58 -10.50 6.64 12.11
N GLY A 59 -9.62 7.32 12.83
CA GLY A 59 -8.29 6.76 13.14
C GLY A 59 -8.37 5.42 13.90
N GLY A 60 -9.42 5.22 14.70
CA GLY A 60 -9.69 3.97 15.41
C GLY A 60 -9.99 2.82 14.45
N THR A 61 -10.79 3.04 13.40
CA THR A 61 -11.10 2.02 12.38
C THR A 61 -9.88 1.63 11.56
N VAL A 62 -9.01 2.58 11.26
CA VAL A 62 -7.72 2.31 10.60
C VAL A 62 -6.85 1.42 11.51
N ALA A 63 -6.80 1.72 12.81
CA ALA A 63 -6.08 0.89 13.77
C ALA A 63 -6.66 -0.54 13.86
N VAL A 64 -7.98 -0.69 13.91
CA VAL A 64 -8.65 -2.01 13.88
C VAL A 64 -8.28 -2.77 12.61
N GLY A 65 -8.33 -2.15 11.44
CA GLY A 65 -7.90 -2.75 10.18
C GLY A 65 -6.44 -3.23 10.22
N ALA A 66 -5.54 -2.42 10.81
CA ALA A 66 -4.13 -2.77 10.99
C ALA A 66 -3.95 -3.98 11.94
N PHE A 67 -4.68 -4.03 13.06
CA PHE A 67 -4.64 -5.18 13.99
C PHE A 67 -5.17 -6.45 13.35
N LEU A 68 -6.25 -6.39 12.59
CA LEU A 68 -6.78 -7.54 11.85
C LEU A 68 -5.77 -8.03 10.81
N LEU A 69 -5.10 -7.12 10.11
CA LEU A 69 -4.07 -7.46 9.14
C LEU A 69 -2.85 -8.13 9.80
N LEU A 70 -2.41 -7.62 10.95
CA LEU A 70 -1.36 -8.25 11.77
C LEU A 70 -1.78 -9.65 12.24
N GLY A 71 -3.02 -9.82 12.67
CA GLY A 71 -3.58 -11.11 13.05
C GLY A 71 -3.52 -12.13 11.90
N LEU A 72 -3.94 -11.73 10.69
CA LEU A 72 -3.84 -12.56 9.48
C LEU A 72 -2.39 -12.92 9.15
N GLY A 73 -1.48 -11.95 9.17
CA GLY A 73 -0.05 -12.18 8.97
C GLY A 73 0.52 -13.14 10.01
N GLY A 74 0.15 -12.97 11.29
CA GLY A 74 0.53 -13.85 12.39
C GLY A 74 0.04 -15.29 12.21
N LEU A 75 -1.20 -15.48 11.76
CA LEU A 75 -1.74 -16.79 11.42
C LEU A 75 -0.94 -17.44 10.28
N CYS A 76 -0.62 -16.69 9.23
CA CYS A 76 0.22 -17.20 8.14
C CYS A 76 1.59 -17.67 8.64
N VAL A 77 2.24 -16.89 9.51
CA VAL A 77 3.51 -17.26 10.13
C VAL A 77 3.39 -18.55 10.95
N ARG A 78 2.25 -18.72 11.65
CA ARG A 78 2.02 -19.88 12.52
C ARG A 78 1.79 -21.18 11.75
N PHE A 79 1.13 -21.11 10.60
CA PHE A 79 0.70 -22.28 9.83
C PHE A 79 1.51 -22.56 8.57
N THR A 80 2.54 -21.78 8.28
CA THR A 80 3.40 -21.96 7.10
C THR A 80 4.86 -22.18 7.50
N ASN A 81 5.60 -22.89 6.67
CA ASN A 81 7.06 -23.07 6.81
C ASN A 81 7.83 -21.89 6.21
N TRP A 82 7.30 -20.67 6.36
CA TRP A 82 7.81 -19.45 5.73
C TRP A 82 9.31 -19.23 5.93
N ARG A 83 9.87 -19.59 7.10
CA ARG A 83 11.31 -19.37 7.42
C ARG A 83 12.22 -20.19 6.53
N SER A 84 11.88 -21.47 6.29
CA SER A 84 12.67 -22.35 5.45
C SER A 84 12.55 -21.95 3.97
N GLU A 85 11.34 -21.62 3.53
CA GLU A 85 11.08 -21.14 2.19
C GLU A 85 11.81 -19.81 1.93
N LEU A 86 11.68 -18.84 2.84
CA LEU A 86 12.35 -17.54 2.75
C LEU A 86 13.87 -17.70 2.65
N ARG A 87 14.47 -18.57 3.48
CA ARG A 87 15.92 -18.82 3.44
C ARG A 87 16.34 -19.40 2.08
N GLY A 88 15.58 -20.37 1.57
CA GLY A 88 15.84 -21.01 0.28
C GLY A 88 15.75 -19.99 -0.87
N GLU A 89 14.70 -19.21 -0.90
CA GLU A 89 14.47 -18.16 -1.92
C GLU A 89 15.51 -17.02 -1.83
N TRP A 90 15.90 -16.62 -0.61
CA TRP A 90 16.92 -15.62 -0.38
C TRP A 90 18.27 -16.07 -0.98
N MET A 91 18.68 -17.29 -0.70
CA MET A 91 19.92 -17.86 -1.25
C MET A 91 19.86 -18.02 -2.77
N ALA A 92 18.69 -18.34 -3.31
CA ALA A 92 18.46 -18.42 -4.74
C ALA A 92 18.50 -17.01 -5.39
N MET A 93 17.93 -16.01 -4.74
CA MET A 93 17.98 -14.62 -5.16
C MET A 93 19.42 -14.11 -5.20
N LEU A 94 20.20 -14.30 -4.14
CA LEU A 94 21.60 -13.86 -4.09
C LEU A 94 22.42 -14.49 -5.22
N ARG A 95 22.19 -15.77 -5.56
CA ARG A 95 22.83 -16.44 -6.70
C ARG A 95 22.45 -15.81 -8.03
N ARG A 96 21.15 -15.46 -8.21
CA ARG A 96 20.68 -14.79 -9.44
C ARG A 96 21.24 -13.38 -9.56
N TRP A 97 21.28 -12.62 -8.47
CA TRP A 97 21.75 -11.23 -8.45
C TRP A 97 23.23 -11.12 -8.77
N ARG A 98 24.00 -12.17 -8.57
CA ARG A 98 25.40 -12.24 -9.02
C ARG A 98 25.55 -12.38 -10.54
N SER A 99 24.47 -12.63 -11.27
CA SER A 99 24.49 -12.78 -12.73
C SER A 99 24.13 -11.45 -13.42
N TRP A 100 24.76 -11.20 -14.57
CA TRP A 100 24.49 -10.03 -15.42
C TRP A 100 23.01 -9.94 -15.88
N ARG A 101 22.23 -11.02 -15.74
CA ARG A 101 20.81 -11.08 -16.12
C ARG A 101 19.91 -10.17 -15.28
N VAL A 102 20.41 -9.67 -14.14
CA VAL A 102 19.67 -8.73 -13.27
C VAL A 102 19.82 -7.29 -13.74
N LEU A 103 20.84 -6.98 -14.55
CA LEU A 103 21.11 -5.62 -15.00
C LEU A 103 19.89 -4.94 -15.68
N PRO A 104 19.15 -5.59 -16.63
CA PRO A 104 17.99 -4.98 -17.24
C PRO A 104 16.87 -4.65 -16.22
N LEU A 105 16.65 -5.54 -15.24
CA LEU A 105 15.66 -5.30 -14.19
C LEU A 105 16.08 -4.13 -13.28
N ALA A 106 17.35 -4.09 -12.87
CA ALA A 106 17.88 -2.99 -12.07
C ALA A 106 17.77 -1.65 -12.81
N LEU A 107 18.09 -1.64 -14.12
CA LEU A 107 17.93 -0.46 -14.96
C LEU A 107 16.45 -0.02 -15.05
N LEU A 108 15.53 -0.97 -15.25
CA LEU A 108 14.09 -0.68 -15.29
C LEU A 108 13.60 -0.07 -13.96
N VAL A 109 14.01 -0.65 -12.83
CA VAL A 109 13.67 -0.12 -11.50
C VAL A 109 14.26 1.28 -11.30
N MET A 110 15.52 1.50 -11.68
CA MET A 110 16.12 2.84 -11.61
C MET A 110 15.37 3.86 -12.45
N LEU A 111 15.01 3.50 -13.68
CA LEU A 111 14.23 4.37 -14.57
C LEU A 111 12.84 4.67 -13.99
N ALA A 112 12.16 3.65 -13.44
CA ALA A 112 10.88 3.83 -12.77
C ALA A 112 11.00 4.78 -11.56
N VAL A 113 11.99 4.58 -10.70
CA VAL A 113 12.26 5.48 -9.56
C VAL A 113 12.58 6.90 -10.02
N ALA A 114 13.48 7.04 -11.01
CA ALA A 114 13.86 8.32 -11.57
C ALA A 114 12.68 9.08 -12.20
N PHE A 115 11.69 8.36 -12.73
CA PHE A 115 10.47 8.95 -13.28
C PHE A 115 9.42 9.25 -12.18
N PHE A 116 9.08 8.24 -11.38
CA PHE A 116 7.96 8.36 -10.45
C PHE A 116 8.27 9.24 -9.23
N VAL A 117 9.51 9.26 -8.72
CA VAL A 117 9.84 10.08 -7.56
C VAL A 117 9.67 11.58 -7.86
N PRO A 118 10.24 12.16 -8.93
CA PRO A 118 9.98 13.55 -9.28
C PRO A 118 8.51 13.80 -9.63
N PHE A 119 7.87 12.85 -10.35
CA PHE A 119 6.46 12.97 -10.71
C PHE A 119 5.58 13.12 -9.47
N TYR A 120 5.70 12.22 -8.47
CA TYR A 120 4.90 12.31 -7.25
C TYR A 120 5.33 13.44 -6.32
N ALA A 121 6.60 13.84 -6.33
CA ALA A 121 7.07 14.98 -5.56
C ALA A 121 6.41 16.30 -6.00
N HIS A 122 6.07 16.41 -7.30
CA HIS A 122 5.42 17.59 -7.86
C HIS A 122 3.91 17.39 -8.17
N ALA A 123 3.36 16.21 -7.89
CA ALA A 123 1.94 15.94 -8.15
C ALA A 123 1.02 16.80 -7.28
N LEU A 124 1.43 17.06 -6.04
CA LEU A 124 0.74 17.94 -5.10
C LEU A 124 1.76 18.84 -4.41
N GLU A 125 1.62 20.14 -4.61
CA GLU A 125 2.45 21.16 -4.00
C GLU A 125 1.66 21.95 -2.95
N LEU A 126 2.09 21.87 -1.69
CA LEU A 126 1.54 22.72 -0.63
C LEU A 126 2.24 24.07 -0.66
N LYS A 127 1.50 25.14 -1.00
CA LYS A 127 1.96 26.52 -0.94
C LYS A 127 1.32 27.26 0.24
N ALA A 128 1.76 28.47 0.50
CA ALA A 128 1.26 29.26 1.63
C ALA A 128 -0.24 29.56 1.55
N ASP A 129 -0.79 29.59 0.34
CA ASP A 129 -2.18 29.95 0.03
C ASP A 129 -3.05 28.75 -0.35
N GLY A 130 -2.48 27.51 -0.37
CA GLY A 130 -3.27 26.31 -0.66
C GLY A 130 -2.49 25.13 -1.22
N LEU A 131 -3.24 24.10 -1.59
CA LEU A 131 -2.74 22.89 -2.21
C LEU A 131 -2.92 22.98 -3.73
N TYR A 132 -1.83 22.82 -4.47
CA TYR A 132 -1.80 22.91 -5.93
C TYR A 132 -1.53 21.54 -6.56
N ALA A 133 -2.22 21.26 -7.65
CA ALA A 133 -1.89 20.12 -8.52
C ALA A 133 -0.79 20.56 -9.50
N GLY A 134 0.36 19.89 -9.46
CA GLY A 134 1.53 20.24 -10.27
C GLY A 134 1.39 19.90 -11.76
N TYR A 135 0.40 19.07 -12.14
CA TYR A 135 0.15 18.66 -13.52
C TYR A 135 -1.32 18.83 -13.89
N GLY A 136 -1.59 19.46 -15.04
CA GLY A 136 -2.95 19.77 -15.50
C GLY A 136 -3.88 18.56 -15.64
N ASN A 137 -3.35 17.42 -16.05
CA ASN A 137 -4.13 16.17 -16.19
C ASN A 137 -4.54 15.54 -14.85
N ILE A 138 -3.88 15.92 -13.77
CA ILE A 138 -4.17 15.40 -12.42
C ILE A 138 -5.26 16.24 -11.75
N TRP A 139 -5.48 17.46 -12.22
CA TRP A 139 -6.33 18.44 -11.55
C TRP A 139 -7.79 17.96 -11.40
N GLY A 140 -8.37 17.38 -12.44
CA GLY A 140 -9.75 16.85 -12.39
C GLY A 140 -9.92 15.68 -11.44
N ASP A 141 -9.03 14.70 -11.51
CA ASP A 141 -9.11 13.50 -10.68
C ASP A 141 -8.80 13.78 -9.21
N TRP A 142 -7.80 14.63 -8.93
CA TRP A 142 -7.45 14.97 -7.56
C TRP A 142 -8.51 15.78 -6.84
N SER A 143 -9.22 16.69 -7.51
CA SER A 143 -10.31 17.44 -6.91
C SER A 143 -11.41 16.51 -6.39
N THR A 144 -11.77 15.49 -7.18
CA THR A 144 -12.73 14.45 -6.80
C THR A 144 -12.25 13.64 -5.60
N HIS A 145 -11.01 13.13 -5.65
CA HIS A 145 -10.47 12.32 -4.57
C HIS A 145 -10.29 13.12 -3.27
N LEU A 146 -9.84 14.37 -3.36
CA LEU A 146 -9.70 15.25 -2.20
C LEU A 146 -11.05 15.64 -1.61
N ALA A 147 -12.09 15.87 -2.43
CA ALA A 147 -13.43 16.13 -1.93
C ALA A 147 -14.00 14.93 -1.18
N ILE A 148 -13.85 13.71 -1.73
CA ILE A 148 -14.25 12.47 -1.06
C ILE A 148 -13.46 12.27 0.23
N ALA A 149 -12.14 12.45 0.21
CA ALA A 149 -11.31 12.32 1.40
C ALA A 149 -11.67 13.36 2.47
N GLY A 150 -11.91 14.61 2.07
CA GLY A 150 -12.37 15.70 2.93
C GLY A 150 -13.72 15.37 3.56
N TYR A 151 -14.68 14.89 2.77
CA TYR A 151 -15.97 14.45 3.26
C TYR A 151 -15.84 13.33 4.31
N LEU A 152 -15.11 12.25 3.97
CA LEU A 152 -14.91 11.11 4.88
C LEU A 152 -14.24 11.52 6.20
N SER A 153 -13.33 12.50 6.15
CA SER A 153 -12.62 13.00 7.33
C SER A 153 -13.51 13.83 8.26
N GLN A 154 -14.51 14.53 7.72
CA GLN A 154 -15.40 15.42 8.46
C GLN A 154 -16.71 14.75 8.88
N ALA A 155 -17.33 14.00 7.98
CA ALA A 155 -18.65 13.40 8.21
C ALA A 155 -18.59 12.06 8.98
N HIS A 156 -17.43 11.41 9.02
CA HIS A 156 -17.23 10.10 9.65
C HIS A 156 -18.15 8.99 9.10
N HIS A 157 -18.77 9.21 7.95
CA HIS A 157 -19.61 8.24 7.25
C HIS A 157 -18.92 7.70 6.00
N LEU A 158 -19.13 6.42 5.68
CA LEU A 158 -18.55 5.80 4.48
C LEU A 158 -19.24 6.22 3.18
N LEU A 159 -20.52 6.51 3.26
CA LEU A 159 -21.30 6.92 2.10
C LEU A 159 -21.92 8.29 2.41
N PRO A 160 -21.64 9.31 1.61
CA PRO A 160 -22.32 10.60 1.75
C PRO A 160 -23.80 10.40 1.47
N PRO A 161 -24.71 10.96 2.32
CA PRO A 161 -26.14 10.92 2.06
C PRO A 161 -26.48 11.67 0.77
N ASP A 162 -25.68 12.69 0.42
CA ASP A 162 -25.82 13.48 -0.78
C ASP A 162 -24.51 13.51 -1.56
N ASN A 163 -24.59 13.73 -2.88
CA ASN A 163 -23.40 13.84 -3.70
C ASN A 163 -22.63 15.11 -3.33
N PRO A 164 -21.39 15.04 -2.79
CA PRO A 164 -20.65 16.20 -2.31
C PRO A 164 -20.31 17.23 -3.41
N PHE A 165 -20.60 16.92 -4.67
CA PHE A 165 -20.37 17.79 -5.82
C PHE A 165 -21.59 18.60 -6.24
N PHE A 166 -22.78 18.36 -5.68
CA PHE A 166 -24.05 18.95 -6.11
C PHE A 166 -24.86 19.57 -4.96
N SER A 167 -24.23 19.82 -3.82
CA SER A 167 -24.83 20.58 -2.73
C SER A 167 -24.55 22.07 -2.83
#